data_88dc5e8d6c7dac2554014142d765f2b6
#
_entry.id   88dc5e8d6c7dac2554014142d765f2b6
#
_cell.length_a   1.000
_cell.length_b   1.000
_cell.length_c   1.000
_cell.angle_alpha   90.00
_cell.angle_beta   90.00
_cell.angle_gamma   90.00
#
_symmetry.space_group_name_H-M   'P 1'
#
loop_
_entity.id
_entity.type
_entity.pdbx_description
1 polymer ?
#
loop_
_entity_poly.entity_id
_entity_poly.type
_entity_poly.pdbx_seq_one_letter_code
_entity_poly.pdbx_strand_id
1 'polypeptide(L)'
;MPNIVLSRIDERLIHGQVGVQWVGFAGANLVLVANDEVAEDPVQQNLMEMVLAEGIAVRFWTLQKVIDNXXXXXXXXXXXXXXXXADFLTLVKGGVPVNRINVGNMHYANGKQQIAKTVSVDAGDIAAFNDLKAAGVECFVQGVPTEPAVDLFKLL
;
A
#
# COMPACT_ATOMS: atom_id res chain seq x y z
N MET A 1 4.36 -10.47 -16.45
CA MET A 1 3.49 -9.76 -15.50
C MET A 1 4.17 -9.68 -14.14
N PRO A 2 4.15 -8.53 -13.49
CA PRO A 2 4.65 -8.46 -12.12
C PRO A 2 3.78 -9.31 -11.20
N ASN A 3 4.42 -9.91 -10.22
CA ASN A 3 3.71 -10.73 -9.24
C ASN A 3 3.52 -9.94 -7.96
N ILE A 4 2.40 -9.23 -7.86
CA ILE A 4 2.08 -8.43 -6.69
C ILE A 4 1.36 -9.32 -5.69
N VAL A 5 2.03 -9.69 -4.61
CA VAL A 5 1.46 -10.59 -3.62
C VAL A 5 0.67 -9.87 -2.55
N LEU A 6 0.91 -8.57 -2.37
CA LEU A 6 0.16 -7.76 -1.42
C LEU A 6 0.27 -6.30 -1.81
N SER A 7 -0.85 -5.60 -1.79
CA SER A 7 -0.90 -4.15 -1.94
C SER A 7 -1.52 -3.57 -0.68
N ARG A 8 -0.83 -2.60 -0.06
CA ARG A 8 -1.28 -2.11 1.24
C ARG A 8 -1.19 -0.60 1.32
N ILE A 9 -2.22 0.01 1.86
CA ILE A 9 -2.22 1.43 2.23
C ILE A 9 -1.86 1.54 3.69
N ASP A 10 -0.81 2.29 3.99
CA ASP A 10 -0.43 2.57 5.35
C ASP A 10 0.33 3.89 5.35
N GLU A 11 -0.18 4.88 6.07
CA GLU A 11 0.42 6.21 6.07
C GLU A 11 1.85 6.20 6.62
N ARG A 12 2.21 5.18 7.37
CA ARG A 12 3.55 5.06 7.92
C ARG A 12 4.51 4.32 6.99
N LEU A 13 3.99 3.74 5.91
CA LEU A 13 4.78 2.95 4.97
C LEU A 13 5.44 1.77 5.70
N ILE A 14 6.77 1.59 5.54
CA ILE A 14 7.44 0.49 6.25
C ILE A 14 7.77 0.93 7.67
N HIS A 15 7.26 0.21 8.66
CA HIS A 15 7.49 0.54 10.06
C HIS A 15 7.40 -0.73 10.90
N GLY A 16 8.16 -0.75 11.97
CA GLY A 16 8.14 -1.70 13.06
C GLY A 16 7.64 -3.10 12.79
N GLN A 17 7.09 -3.70 13.82
CA GLN A 17 6.65 -5.10 13.79
C GLN A 17 5.55 -5.35 12.76
N VAL A 18 4.61 -4.40 12.65
CA VAL A 18 3.47 -4.62 11.76
C VAL A 18 3.93 -4.74 10.31
N GLY A 19 4.81 -3.84 9.87
CA GLY A 19 5.34 -3.90 8.51
C GLY A 19 6.08 -5.20 8.24
N VAL A 20 6.92 -5.60 9.20
CA VAL A 20 7.67 -6.85 9.07
C VAL A 20 6.72 -8.05 8.99
N GLN A 21 5.68 -8.06 9.84
CA GLN A 21 4.71 -9.16 9.82
C GLN A 21 4.04 -9.31 8.47
N TRP A 22 3.65 -8.21 7.86
CA TRP A 22 2.96 -8.28 6.58
C TRP A 22 3.87 -8.80 5.48
N VAL A 23 5.13 -8.39 5.48
CA VAL A 23 6.09 -8.89 4.48
C VAL A 23 6.23 -10.40 4.59
N GLY A 24 6.40 -10.91 5.80
CA GLY A 24 6.51 -12.34 6.02
C GLY A 24 5.24 -13.10 5.68
N PHE A 25 4.10 -12.58 6.11
CA PHE A 25 2.82 -13.23 5.86
C PHE A 25 2.55 -13.35 4.36
N ALA A 26 2.85 -12.31 3.60
CA ALA A 26 2.59 -12.31 2.16
C ALA A 26 3.62 -13.12 1.36
N GLY A 27 4.72 -13.47 1.99
CA GLY A 27 5.79 -14.18 1.28
C GLY A 27 6.52 -13.31 0.29
N ALA A 28 6.58 -12.01 0.56
CA ALA A 28 7.24 -11.08 -0.34
C ALA A 28 8.75 -11.16 -0.20
N ASN A 29 9.46 -11.02 -1.31
CA ASN A 29 10.91 -10.89 -1.26
C ASN A 29 11.39 -9.53 -1.74
N LEU A 30 10.46 -8.70 -2.19
CA LEU A 30 10.76 -7.33 -2.58
C LEU A 30 9.64 -6.43 -2.07
N VAL A 31 10.02 -5.37 -1.39
CA VAL A 31 9.06 -4.35 -0.98
C VAL A 31 9.25 -3.15 -1.89
N LEU A 32 8.19 -2.73 -2.54
CA LEU A 32 8.22 -1.54 -3.39
C LEU A 32 7.39 -0.44 -2.75
N VAL A 33 8.07 0.60 -2.31
CA VAL A 33 7.42 1.77 -1.74
C VAL A 33 7.22 2.77 -2.87
N ALA A 34 5.97 3.07 -3.19
CA ALA A 34 5.63 4.00 -4.26
C ALA A 34 5.20 5.31 -3.64
N ASN A 35 6.10 6.26 -3.61
CA ASN A 35 5.82 7.57 -3.00
C ASN A 35 6.81 8.59 -3.53
N ASP A 36 6.28 9.66 -4.11
CA ASP A 36 7.14 10.64 -4.77
C ASP A 36 8.09 11.33 -3.80
N GLU A 37 7.65 11.61 -2.59
CA GLU A 37 8.49 12.30 -1.62
C GLU A 37 9.58 11.38 -1.08
N VAL A 38 9.22 10.16 -0.72
CA VAL A 38 10.17 9.21 -0.14
C VAL A 38 11.19 8.77 -1.19
N ALA A 39 10.80 8.74 -2.45
CA ALA A 39 11.73 8.39 -3.52
C ALA A 39 12.93 9.33 -3.60
N GLU A 40 12.82 10.53 -3.01
CA GLU A 40 13.89 11.50 -3.01
C GLU A 40 14.43 11.79 -1.62
N ASP A 41 14.13 10.93 -0.64
CA ASP A 41 14.49 11.18 0.76
C ASP A 41 15.33 10.03 1.31
N PRO A 42 16.67 10.10 1.16
CA PRO A 42 17.53 9.00 1.63
C PRO A 42 17.43 8.72 3.11
N VAL A 43 17.15 9.73 3.94
CA VAL A 43 17.05 9.52 5.38
C VAL A 43 15.86 8.61 5.70
N GLN A 44 14.69 8.90 5.12
CA GLN A 44 13.53 8.05 5.35
C GLN A 44 13.74 6.66 4.77
N GLN A 45 14.37 6.57 3.60
CA GLN A 45 14.66 5.27 2.99
C GLN A 45 15.52 4.43 3.91
N ASN A 46 16.57 5.02 4.49
CA ASN A 46 17.45 4.27 5.38
C ASN A 46 16.70 3.78 6.63
N LEU A 47 15.84 4.62 7.19
CA LEU A 47 15.07 4.22 8.37
C LEU A 47 14.15 3.04 8.05
N MET A 48 13.52 3.05 6.89
CA MET A 48 12.64 1.96 6.50
C MET A 48 13.42 0.68 6.23
N GLU A 49 14.59 0.79 5.60
CA GLU A 49 15.40 -0.40 5.34
C GLU A 49 15.81 -1.08 6.62
N MET A 50 16.02 -0.32 7.69
CA MET A 50 16.50 -0.88 8.94
C MET A 50 15.51 -1.83 9.60
N VAL A 51 14.20 -1.70 9.28
CA VAL A 51 13.22 -2.57 9.91
C VAL A 51 12.95 -3.84 9.11
N LEU A 52 13.47 -3.94 7.89
CA LEU A 52 13.23 -5.11 7.06
C LEU A 52 14.19 -6.24 7.42
N ALA A 53 13.71 -7.47 7.33
CA ALA A 53 14.54 -8.63 7.58
C ALA A 53 15.60 -8.76 6.50
N GLU A 54 16.71 -9.38 6.87
CA GLU A 54 17.79 -9.68 5.94
C GLU A 54 17.24 -10.51 4.77
N GLY A 55 17.67 -10.19 3.58
CA GLY A 55 17.25 -10.93 2.41
C GLY A 55 16.03 -10.34 1.71
N ILE A 56 15.40 -9.34 2.30
CA ILE A 56 14.27 -8.68 1.67
C ILE A 56 14.77 -7.45 0.93
N ALA A 57 14.61 -7.41 -0.38
CA ALA A 57 15.01 -6.24 -1.17
C ALA A 57 13.96 -5.15 -1.05
N VAL A 58 14.39 -3.92 -1.23
CA VAL A 58 13.46 -2.78 -1.17
C VAL A 58 13.80 -1.78 -2.28
N ARG A 59 12.75 -1.19 -2.83
CA ARG A 59 12.89 -0.10 -3.81
C ARG A 59 11.97 1.04 -3.39
N PHE A 60 12.45 2.26 -3.57
CA PHE A 60 11.68 3.47 -3.31
C PHE A 60 11.55 4.23 -4.61
N TRP A 61 10.38 4.14 -5.24
CA TRP A 61 10.16 4.70 -6.58
C TRP A 61 9.06 5.74 -6.55
N THR A 62 9.14 6.70 -7.47
CA THR A 62 8.01 7.59 -7.72
C THR A 62 6.86 6.79 -8.33
N LEU A 63 5.67 7.36 -8.27
CA LEU A 63 4.52 6.70 -8.88
C LEU A 63 4.75 6.50 -10.38
N GLN A 64 5.30 7.50 -11.04
CA GLN A 64 5.54 7.40 -12.48
C GLN A 64 6.55 6.30 -12.80
N LYS A 65 7.57 6.16 -11.97
CA LYS A 65 8.54 5.09 -12.21
C LYS A 65 7.91 3.72 -12.06
N VAL A 66 6.99 3.56 -11.10
CA VAL A 66 6.27 2.29 -10.97
C VAL A 66 5.46 2.00 -12.22
N ILE A 67 4.74 3.00 -12.72
CA ILE A 67 3.94 2.82 -13.93
C ILE A 67 4.83 2.41 -15.11
N ASP A 68 5.95 3.08 -15.28
CA ASP A 68 6.85 2.83 -16.41
C ASP A 68 7.61 1.51 -16.27
N ASN A 69 7.87 1.06 -15.09
CA ASN A 69 8.77 -0.06 -14.85
C ASN A 69 8.14 -1.21 -14.08
N UNK A 70 7.05 -1.24 -13.85
CA UNK A 70 6.37 -2.31 -13.18
C UNK A 70 6.60 -3.67 -13.76
N UNK A 71 7.01 -3.74 -15.02
CA UNK A 71 7.25 -4.96 -15.74
C UNK A 71 8.67 -5.49 -15.44
N UNK A 72 9.42 -4.62 -15.05
CA UNK A 72 10.79 -5.00 -14.74
C UNK A 72 10.93 -5.74 -13.43
N UNK A 73 9.94 -5.71 -12.59
CA UNK A 73 9.89 -6.38 -11.34
C UNK A 73 9.26 -7.73 -11.43
N UNK A 74 9.22 -8.24 -12.42
CA UNK A 74 8.67 -9.50 -12.85
C UNK A 74 9.20 -10.75 -12.15
N UNK A 75 10.19 -10.85 -11.74
CA UNK A 75 10.79 -11.97 -11.07
C UNK A 75 10.68 -11.85 -9.53
N UNK A 76 10.15 -10.84 -9.13
CA UNK A 76 9.99 -10.60 -7.73
C UNK A 76 8.56 -10.65 -7.33
N UNK A 77 8.37 -10.91 -5.88
CA UNK A 77 7.10 -10.87 -5.28
C UNK A 77 7.00 -9.56 -4.55
N UNK A 78 6.35 -8.60 -5.08
CA UNK A 78 6.30 -7.26 -4.64
C UNK A 78 5.13 -7.01 -3.76
N UNK A 79 5.38 -6.20 -2.64
CA UNK A 79 4.47 -5.67 -1.75
C UNK A 79 4.45 -4.18 -2.01
N UNK A 80 3.48 -3.77 -2.54
CA UNK A 80 3.39 -2.42 -2.86
C UNK A 80 2.80 -1.71 -1.65
N UNK A 81 3.45 -0.73 -1.15
CA UNK A 81 3.13 0.08 -0.08
C UNK A 81 2.98 1.49 -0.54
N UNK A 82 1.86 1.97 -0.39
CA UNK A 82 1.53 3.29 -0.83
C UNK A 82 1.03 4.07 0.35
N UNK A 83 1.11 5.40 0.29
CA UNK A 83 0.76 6.23 1.41
C UNK A 83 -0.68 6.56 1.49
N UNK A 84 -1.34 6.61 0.17
CA UNK A 84 -2.70 7.02 0.16
C UNK A 84 -3.50 6.20 -0.82
N UNK A 85 -4.75 6.37 -0.78
CA UNK A 85 -5.64 5.80 -1.66
C UNK A 85 -5.57 6.35 -3.00
N ALA A 86 -5.36 7.60 -3.09
CA ALA A 86 -5.16 8.31 -4.35
C ALA A 86 -3.97 7.79 -5.13
N ASP A 87 -2.91 7.45 -4.45
CA ASP A 87 -1.72 6.91 -5.13
C ASP A 87 -2.01 5.58 -5.81
N PHE A 88 -2.74 4.72 -5.14
CA PHE A 88 -3.12 3.45 -5.78
C PHE A 88 -4.02 3.68 -7.00
N LEU A 89 -4.93 4.65 -6.89
CA LEU A 89 -5.78 4.96 -8.04
C LEU A 89 -4.93 5.42 -9.22
N THR A 90 -3.91 6.24 -8.96
CA THR A 90 -2.97 6.65 -10.01
C THR A 90 -2.30 5.45 -10.65
N LEU A 91 -1.84 4.50 -9.83
CA LEU A 91 -1.18 3.31 -10.37
C LEU A 91 -2.14 2.46 -11.20
N VAL A 92 -3.36 2.27 -10.70
CA VAL A 92 -4.35 1.47 -11.42
C VAL A 92 -4.70 2.12 -12.76
N LYS A 93 -4.91 3.41 -12.76
CA LYS A 93 -5.18 4.12 -14.02
C LYS A 93 -4.00 4.07 -14.97
N GLY A 94 -2.79 3.95 -14.45
CA GLY A 94 -1.58 3.84 -15.25
C GLY A 94 -1.30 2.43 -15.75
N GLY A 95 -2.16 1.46 -15.42
CA GLY A 95 -2.02 0.11 -15.94
C GLY A 95 -1.33 -0.88 -15.02
N VAL A 96 -1.00 -0.47 -13.79
CA VAL A 96 -0.38 -1.39 -12.86
C VAL A 96 -1.45 -2.40 -12.38
N PRO A 97 -1.16 -3.71 -12.44
CA PRO A 97 -2.22 -4.72 -12.18
C PRO A 97 -2.47 -4.94 -10.70
N VAL A 98 -3.08 -3.97 -10.05
CA VAL A 98 -3.50 -4.07 -8.66
C VAL A 98 -4.96 -4.51 -8.63
N ASN A 99 -5.23 -5.66 -8.03
CA ASN A 99 -6.60 -6.22 -7.97
C ASN A 99 -7.21 -6.12 -6.60
N ARG A 100 -6.39 -5.98 -5.57
CA ARG A 100 -6.88 -6.04 -4.21
C ARG A 100 -5.96 -5.19 -3.34
N ILE A 101 -6.57 -4.39 -2.47
CA ILE A 101 -5.81 -3.48 -1.61
C ILE A 101 -6.17 -3.73 -0.15
N ASN A 102 -5.15 -3.93 0.66
CA ASN A 102 -5.27 -4.00 2.10
C ASN A 102 -5.14 -2.59 2.67
N VAL A 103 -6.18 -2.13 3.36
CA VAL A 103 -6.17 -0.82 3.98
C VAL A 103 -5.78 -0.99 5.44
N GLY A 104 -4.58 -0.56 5.79
CA GLY A 104 -4.04 -0.81 7.11
C GLY A 104 -4.09 0.38 8.05
N ASN A 105 -3.75 1.55 7.55
CA ASN A 105 -3.68 2.71 8.42
C ASN A 105 -3.93 4.00 7.63
N MET A 106 -4.97 4.71 8.02
CA MET A 106 -5.27 6.05 7.50
C MET A 106 -5.70 6.89 8.70
N HIS A 107 -4.81 7.75 9.16
CA HIS A 107 -4.98 8.46 10.41
C HIS A 107 -6.16 9.43 10.39
N TYR A 108 -6.75 9.61 11.55
CA TYR A 108 -7.80 10.60 11.72
C TYR A 108 -7.22 12.01 11.59
N ALA A 109 -8.01 12.90 11.01
CA ALA A 109 -7.70 14.32 10.96
C ALA A 109 -9.02 15.07 10.88
N ASN A 110 -8.99 16.38 11.06
CA ASN A 110 -10.20 17.18 10.97
C ASN A 110 -10.88 16.98 9.61
N GLY A 111 -12.19 16.77 9.63
CA GLY A 111 -12.94 16.54 8.41
C GLY A 111 -13.05 15.09 8.02
N LYS A 112 -12.42 14.19 8.78
CA LYS A 112 -12.50 12.77 8.48
C LYS A 112 -13.41 12.05 9.45
N GLN A 113 -13.98 10.95 8.99
CA GLN A 113 -14.81 10.08 9.81
C GLN A 113 -14.07 8.75 10.04
N GLN A 114 -13.99 8.34 11.29
CA GLN A 114 -13.38 7.05 11.61
C GLN A 114 -14.35 5.93 11.25
N ILE A 115 -13.93 5.02 10.40
CA ILE A 115 -14.74 3.88 9.99
C ILE A 115 -14.23 2.56 10.53
N ALA A 116 -13.00 2.55 11.04
CA ALA A 116 -12.41 1.37 11.65
C ALA A 116 -11.35 1.86 12.62
N LYS A 117 -10.83 0.93 13.42
CA LYS A 117 -9.89 1.28 14.50
C LYS A 117 -8.72 2.14 13.97
N THR A 118 -8.19 1.80 12.81
CA THR A 118 -7.02 2.50 12.27
C THR A 118 -7.32 3.19 10.95
N VAL A 119 -8.57 3.34 10.57
CA VAL A 119 -8.92 3.89 9.26
C VAL A 119 -9.95 4.99 9.42
N SER A 120 -9.60 6.19 8.95
CA SER A 120 -10.51 7.33 8.87
C SER A 120 -10.50 7.86 7.45
N VAL A 121 -11.65 8.34 6.98
CA VAL A 121 -11.81 8.78 5.59
C VAL A 121 -12.53 10.10 5.52
N ASP A 122 -12.27 10.85 4.45
CA ASP A 122 -13.06 12.03 4.11
C ASP A 122 -13.74 11.80 2.77
N ALA A 123 -14.44 12.82 2.29
CA ALA A 123 -15.20 12.69 1.04
C ALA A 123 -14.28 12.37 -0.15
N GLY A 124 -13.10 12.96 -0.17
CA GLY A 124 -12.13 12.68 -1.23
C GLY A 124 -11.65 11.25 -1.20
N ASP A 125 -11.40 10.73 0.01
CA ASP A 125 -11.01 9.32 0.16
C ASP A 125 -12.11 8.39 -0.33
N ILE A 126 -13.36 8.69 0.05
CA ILE A 126 -14.49 7.85 -0.35
C ILE A 126 -14.63 7.83 -1.86
N ALA A 127 -14.48 9.01 -2.50
CA ALA A 127 -14.57 9.09 -3.95
C ALA A 127 -13.47 8.23 -4.60
N ALA A 128 -12.25 8.29 -4.08
CA ALA A 128 -11.15 7.52 -4.64
C ALA A 128 -11.39 6.02 -4.46
N PHE A 129 -11.88 5.60 -3.29
CA PHE A 129 -12.20 4.19 -3.09
C PHE A 129 -13.29 3.72 -4.03
N ASN A 130 -14.30 4.56 -4.26
CA ASN A 130 -15.36 4.19 -5.20
C ASN A 130 -14.83 4.07 -6.62
N ASP A 131 -13.88 4.92 -7.00
CA ASP A 131 -13.24 4.80 -8.31
C ASP A 131 -12.45 3.51 -8.42
N LEU A 132 -11.77 3.10 -7.35
CA LEU A 132 -11.06 1.82 -7.34
C LEU A 132 -12.05 0.65 -7.49
N LYS A 133 -13.17 0.71 -6.78
CA LYS A 133 -14.17 -0.34 -6.89
C LYS A 133 -14.70 -0.42 -8.31
N ALA A 134 -14.95 0.72 -8.95
CA ALA A 134 -15.44 0.74 -10.32
C ALA A 134 -14.41 0.16 -11.29
N ALA A 135 -13.13 0.22 -10.94
CA ALA A 135 -12.05 -0.37 -11.75
C ALA A 135 -11.84 -1.85 -11.45
N GLY A 136 -12.66 -2.44 -10.58
CA GLY A 136 -12.56 -3.85 -10.26
C GLY A 136 -11.61 -4.19 -9.13
N VAL A 137 -11.20 -3.21 -8.33
CA VAL A 137 -10.25 -3.42 -7.24
C VAL A 137 -11.00 -3.66 -5.94
N GLU A 138 -10.68 -4.75 -5.25
CA GLU A 138 -11.23 -5.02 -3.92
C GLU A 138 -10.43 -4.26 -2.88
N CYS A 139 -11.12 -3.70 -1.88
CA CYS A 139 -10.46 -3.03 -0.76
C CYS A 139 -10.97 -3.64 0.54
N PHE A 140 -10.06 -4.01 1.43
CA PHE A 140 -10.45 -4.58 2.70
C PHE A 140 -9.58 -4.02 3.82
N VAL A 141 -10.21 -3.87 4.99
CA VAL A 141 -9.53 -3.31 6.16
C VAL A 141 -8.99 -4.46 7.00
N GLN A 142 -7.71 -4.39 7.33
CA GLN A 142 -7.06 -5.41 8.15
C GLN A 142 -5.75 -4.83 8.67
N GLY A 143 -5.66 -4.65 9.99
CA GLY A 143 -4.47 -4.03 10.57
C GLY A 143 -3.28 -4.96 10.62
N VAL A 144 -3.49 -6.20 11.06
CA VAL A 144 -2.44 -7.21 11.15
C VAL A 144 -2.96 -8.52 10.56
N PRO A 145 -2.05 -9.42 10.15
CA PRO A 145 -2.50 -10.64 9.46
C PRO A 145 -3.40 -11.55 10.28
N THR A 146 -3.33 -11.46 11.61
CA THR A 146 -4.15 -12.32 12.48
C THR A 146 -5.57 -11.81 12.67
N GLU A 147 -5.88 -10.59 12.25
CA GLU A 147 -7.23 -10.04 12.33
C GLU A 147 -8.04 -10.45 11.11
N PRO A 148 -9.38 -10.55 11.25
CA PRO A 148 -10.19 -10.81 10.06
C PRO A 148 -10.17 -9.62 9.10
N ALA A 149 -10.19 -9.91 7.80
CA ALA A 149 -10.32 -8.86 6.78
C ALA A 149 -11.78 -8.46 6.65
N VAL A 150 -12.03 -7.16 6.60
CA VAL A 150 -13.40 -6.63 6.49
C VAL A 150 -13.50 -5.79 5.20
N ASP A 151 -14.52 -6.07 4.40
CA ASP A 151 -14.74 -5.31 3.16
C ASP A 151 -14.91 -3.82 3.52
N LEU A 152 -14.03 -2.99 2.98
CA LEU A 152 -14.05 -1.55 3.29
C LEU A 152 -15.40 -0.93 2.94
N PHE A 153 -16.03 -1.36 1.85
CA PHE A 153 -17.26 -0.73 1.38
C PHE A 153 -18.44 -1.03 2.30
N LYS A 154 -18.34 -2.04 3.14
CA LYS A 154 -19.37 -2.27 4.15
C LYS A 154 -19.27 -1.32 5.33
N LEU A 155 -18.17 -0.58 5.43
CA LEU A 155 -17.93 0.34 6.53
C LEU A 155 -18.25 1.80 6.16
N LEU A 156 -18.47 2.06 4.88
CA LEU A 156 -18.74 3.42 4.42
C LEU A 156 -20.20 3.81 4.60
#